data_aa524eddb6a42d34b814bae65f3bad6e
#
_entry.id   aa524eddb6a42d34b814bae65f3bad6e
#
_cell.length_a   1.000
_cell.length_b   1.000
_cell.length_c   1.000
_cell.angle_alpha   90.00
_cell.angle_beta   90.00
_cell.angle_gamma   90.00
#
_symmetry.space_group_name_H-M   'P 1'
#
loop_
_entity.id
_entity.type
_entity.pdbx_description
1 polymer ?
#
loop_
_entity_poly.entity_id
_entity_poly.type
_entity_poly.pdbx_seq_one_letter_code
_entity_poly.pdbx_strand_id
1 'polypeptide(L)' 'MEAVNIQFAPATGTEEEWNEAYARLADYFRSYRLHNRIRRTQLILETLRRAAGAHAKDPKRTPTAHAIEQAKRT' A
#
# COMPACT_ATOMS: atom_id res chain seq x y z
N MET A 1 -8.08 -11.74 -15.54
CA MET A 1 -7.63 -11.38 -15.42
C MET A 1 -6.92 -10.90 -15.07
N GLU A 2 -6.41 -10.93 -14.88
CA GLU A 2 -5.76 -10.61 -14.57
C GLU A 2 -5.14 -9.88 -14.21
N ALA A 3 -4.89 -9.90 -14.06
CA ALA A 3 -4.42 -9.38 -13.69
C ALA A 3 -3.77 -8.54 -13.45
N VAL A 4 -3.81 -8.26 -13.20
CA VAL A 4 -3.36 -7.37 -12.82
C VAL A 4 -2.05 -7.30 -12.62
N ASN A 5 -1.66 -7.47 -12.81
CA ASN A 5 -0.64 -7.45 -12.49
C ASN A 5 0.06 -6.91 -11.84
N ILE A 6 -0.10 -7.40 -11.68
CA ILE A 6 0.35 -6.70 -10.80
C ILE A 6 1.76 -6.70 -10.47
N GLN A 7 2.30 -5.58 -10.36
CA GLN A 7 3.70 -5.32 -10.24
C GLN A 7 4.17 -5.30 -8.78
N PHE A 8 3.26 -5.50 -7.84
CA PHE A 8 3.60 -5.45 -6.44
C PHE A 8 3.97 -6.84 -5.95
N ALA A 9 5.23 -7.04 -5.60
CA ALA A 9 5.72 -8.33 -5.12
C ALA A 9 6.67 -8.08 -3.95
N PRO A 10 6.13 -7.87 -2.75
CA PRO A 10 6.98 -7.55 -1.60
C PRO A 10 7.82 -8.74 -1.18
N ALA A 11 9.02 -8.47 -0.71
CA ALA A 11 9.95 -9.51 -0.26
C ALA A 11 9.60 -10.04 1.13
N THR A 12 8.87 -9.27 1.92
CA THR A 12 8.52 -9.64 3.29
C THR A 12 7.04 -9.41 3.52
N GLY A 13 6.52 -10.05 4.57
CA GLY A 13 5.10 -9.94 4.88
C GLY A 13 4.29 -10.98 4.16
N THR A 14 3.07 -11.22 4.65
CA THR A 14 2.17 -12.18 4.04
C THR A 14 1.21 -11.49 3.11
N GLU A 15 0.60 -12.28 2.24
CA GLU A 15 -0.39 -11.74 1.32
C GLU A 15 -1.55 -11.09 2.08
N GLU A 16 -1.98 -11.72 3.16
CA GLU A 16 -3.08 -11.18 3.96
C GLU A 16 -2.71 -9.84 4.56
N GLU A 17 -1.48 -9.72 5.06
CA GLU A 17 -1.04 -8.47 5.65
C GLU A 17 -1.02 -7.34 4.61
N TRP A 18 -0.56 -7.64 3.41
CA TRP A 18 -0.52 -6.62 2.38
C TRP A 18 -1.90 -6.30 1.83
N ASN A 19 -2.81 -7.29 1.83
CA ASN A 19 -4.19 -7.00 1.46
C ASN A 19 -4.83 -6.05 2.46
N GLU A 20 -4.57 -6.23 3.74
CA GLU A 20 -5.08 -5.30 4.74
C GLU A 20 -4.48 -3.92 4.57
N ALA A 21 -3.18 -3.85 4.28
CA ALA A 21 -2.54 -2.57 4.04
C ALA A 21 -3.19 -1.84 2.88
N TYR A 22 -3.50 -2.58 1.80
CA TYR A 22 -4.18 -1.99 0.66
C TYR A 22 -5.54 -1.42 1.07
N ALA A 23 -6.31 -2.18 1.83
CA ALA A 23 -7.65 -1.75 2.23
C ALA A 23 -7.57 -0.49 3.08
N ARG A 24 -6.59 -0.44 3.99
CA ARG A 24 -6.44 0.75 4.83
C ARG A 24 -6.03 1.97 4.03
N LEU A 25 -5.15 1.78 3.06
CA LEU A 25 -4.75 2.89 2.21
C LEU A 25 -5.93 3.37 1.36
N ALA A 26 -6.75 2.45 0.88
CA ALA A 26 -7.91 2.85 0.11
C ALA A 26 -8.84 3.73 0.93
N ASP A 27 -9.05 3.36 2.19
CA ASP A 27 -9.87 4.19 3.07
C ASP A 27 -9.20 5.53 3.33
N TYR A 28 -7.89 5.51 3.55
CA TYR A 28 -7.16 6.74 3.86
C TYR A 28 -7.26 7.74 2.72
N PHE A 29 -7.01 7.29 1.50
CA PHE A 29 -7.03 8.20 0.36
C PHE A 29 -8.44 8.59 -0.05
N ARG A 30 -9.43 7.76 0.27
CA ARG A 30 -10.81 8.13 0.00
C ARG A 30 -11.22 9.38 0.78
N SER A 31 -10.74 9.49 2.00
CA SER A 31 -11.08 10.63 2.85
C SER A 31 -10.40 11.91 2.38
N TYR A 32 -9.44 11.81 1.46
CA TYR A 32 -8.77 12.98 0.92
C TYR A 32 -9.41 13.46 -0.38
N ARG A 33 -10.59 12.94 -0.71
CA ARG A 33 -11.37 13.40 -1.86
C ARG A 33 -10.66 13.22 -3.18
N LEU A 34 -9.94 12.13 -3.31
CA LEU A 34 -9.37 11.78 -4.60
C LEU A 34 -10.46 11.17 -5.45
N HIS A 35 -11.02 11.95 -6.35
CA HIS A 35 -12.17 11.52 -7.14
C HIS A 35 -11.78 10.60 -8.29
N ASN A 36 -10.56 10.73 -8.79
CA ASN A 36 -10.13 9.93 -9.93
C ASN A 36 -9.70 8.56 -9.42
N ARG A 37 -10.46 7.52 -9.80
CA ARG A 37 -10.21 6.17 -9.33
C ARG A 37 -8.84 5.66 -9.79
N ILE A 38 -8.49 5.93 -11.05
CA ILE A 38 -7.23 5.45 -11.58
C ILE A 38 -6.07 6.06 -10.83
N ARG A 39 -6.14 7.36 -10.60
CA ARG A 39 -5.08 8.05 -9.89
C ARG A 39 -4.97 7.57 -8.46
N ARG A 40 -6.11 7.32 -7.82
CA ARG A 40 -6.11 6.81 -6.45
C ARG A 40 -5.45 5.44 -6.39
N THR A 41 -5.76 4.57 -7.34
CA THR A 41 -5.17 3.25 -7.38
C THR A 41 -3.66 3.33 -7.59
N GLN A 42 -3.22 4.21 -8.48
CA GLN A 42 -1.79 4.38 -8.69
C GLN A 42 -1.08 4.86 -7.43
N LEU A 43 -1.71 5.78 -6.72
CA LEU A 43 -1.12 6.31 -5.51
C LEU A 43 -1.04 5.24 -4.43
N ILE A 44 -2.06 4.39 -4.32
CA ILE A 44 -2.04 3.30 -3.36
C ILE A 44 -0.90 2.34 -3.68
N LEU A 45 -0.76 1.95 -4.94
CA LEU A 45 0.28 1.01 -5.32
C LEU A 45 1.67 1.59 -5.08
N GLU A 46 1.85 2.85 -5.39
CA GLU A 46 3.13 3.50 -5.17
C GLU A 46 3.47 3.54 -3.68
N THR A 47 2.47 3.85 -2.86
CA THR A 47 2.65 3.90 -1.42
C THR A 47 3.00 2.50 -0.89
N LEU A 48 2.34 1.46 -1.41
CA LEU A 48 2.63 0.10 -1.00
C LEU A 48 4.05 -0.31 -1.36
N ARG A 49 4.54 0.12 -2.50
CA ARG A 49 5.92 -0.21 -2.88
C ARG A 49 6.92 0.41 -1.89
N ARG A 50 6.66 1.64 -1.49
CA ARG A 50 7.52 2.28 -0.49
C ARG A 50 7.42 1.55 0.85
N ALA A 51 6.19 1.17 1.22
CA ALA A 51 5.99 0.45 2.46
C ALA A 51 6.68 -0.90 2.44
N ALA A 52 6.68 -1.58 1.29
CA ALA A 52 7.35 -2.86 1.18
C ALA A 52 8.85 -2.72 1.42
N GLY A 53 9.45 -1.67 0.87
CA GLY A 53 10.86 -1.42 1.11
C GLY A 53 11.14 -1.12 2.57
N ALA A 54 10.28 -0.33 3.20
CA ALA A 54 10.45 0.00 4.62
C ALA A 54 10.26 -1.24 5.50
N HIS A 55 9.28 -2.09 5.15
CA HIS A 55 9.02 -3.29 5.93
C HIS A 55 10.19 -4.27 5.85
N ALA A 56 10.84 -4.34 4.69
CA ALA A 56 11.99 -5.22 4.54
C ALA A 56 13.12 -4.81 5.48
N LYS A 57 13.23 -3.51 5.74
CA LYS A 57 14.27 -3.00 6.63
C LYS A 57 13.84 -3.06 8.09
N ASP A 58 12.55 -3.03 8.37
CA ASP A 58 12.04 -3.02 9.73
C ASP A 58 10.80 -3.90 9.81
N PRO A 59 10.98 -5.22 9.78
CA PRO A 59 9.82 -6.13 9.77
C PRO A 59 9.09 -6.22 11.10
N LYS A 60 9.58 -5.55 12.13
CA LYS A 60 8.90 -5.56 13.42
C LYS A 60 7.58 -4.83 13.37
N ARG A 61 7.46 -3.84 12.50
CA ARG A 61 6.21 -3.13 12.33
C ARG A 61 5.42 -3.80 11.21
N THR A 62 4.09 -3.75 11.35
CA THR A 62 3.24 -4.41 10.37
C THR A 62 3.28 -3.68 9.02
N PRO A 63 2.96 -4.40 7.94
CA PRO A 63 2.84 -3.73 6.64
C PRO A 63 1.85 -2.58 6.65
N THR A 64 0.73 -2.71 7.37
CA THR A 64 -0.24 -1.64 7.46
C THR A 64 0.36 -0.41 8.11
N ALA A 65 1.13 -0.58 9.18
CA ALA A 65 1.76 0.55 9.85
C ALA A 65 2.72 1.28 8.91
N HIS A 66 3.53 0.53 8.17
CA HIS A 66 4.43 1.13 7.20
C HIS A 66 3.67 1.85 6.10
N ALA A 67 2.57 1.24 5.63
CA ALA A 67 1.80 1.82 4.55
C ALA A 67 1.19 3.16 4.97
N ILE A 68 0.60 3.22 6.15
CA ILE A 68 -0.01 4.46 6.63
C ILE A 68 1.06 5.53 6.83
N GLU A 69 2.21 5.16 7.36
CA GLU A 69 3.27 6.14 7.55
C GLU A 69 3.74 6.71 6.22
N GLN A 70 3.89 5.86 5.20
CA GLN A 70 4.28 6.34 3.89
C GLN A 70 3.21 7.24 3.28
N ALA A 71 1.94 6.91 3.52
CA ALA A 71 0.85 7.75 3.01
C ALA A 71 0.90 9.14 3.62
N LYS A 72 1.24 9.24 4.89
CA LYS A 72 1.32 10.55 5.55
C LYS A 72 2.43 11.41 4.99
N ARG A 73 3.42 10.81 4.37
CA ARG A 73 4.53 11.55 3.79
C ARG A 73 4.26 12.01 2.37
N THR A 74 3.17 11.54 1.79
CA THR A 74 2.84 11.86 0.39
C THR A 74 2.20 13.24 0.22
#